data_89bfc1b6bff8a9765450b40d7cec7d09
#
_entry.id   89bfc1b6bff8a9765450b40d7cec7d09
#
_cell.length_a   1.000
_cell.length_b   1.000
_cell.length_c   1.000
_cell.angle_alpha   90.00
_cell.angle_beta   90.00
_cell.angle_gamma   90.00
#
_symmetry.space_group_name_H-M   'P 1'
#
loop_
_entity.id
_entity.type
_entity.pdbx_description
1 polymer ?
#
loop_
_entity_poly.entity_id
_entity_poly.type
_entity_poly.pdbx_seq_one_letter_code
_entity_poly.pdbx_strand_id
1 'polypeptide(L)'
;MALFDGNNIKLDVLKKWAYNYRWAEVPEGTIPLTAADPDYPVAPEIRKALRDYVDNGYFSYTPKMGYPEFMEAASKALWERKHEKISEDCILPIDSAARGMYIIAETFLKPGDEMIVFDPVDYLFKESCLAAGGVPVLFPAK
;
A
#
# COMPACT_ATOMS: atom_id res chain seq x y z
N MET A 1 -0.13 27.54 2.21
CA MET A 1 0.85 26.71 2.91
C MET A 1 0.99 25.42 2.12
N ALA A 2 2.19 25.00 1.75
CA ALA A 2 2.36 23.76 0.98
C ALA A 2 1.89 22.56 1.81
N LEU A 3 1.20 21.61 1.18
CA LEU A 3 0.69 20.40 1.87
C LEU A 3 1.83 19.58 2.48
N PHE A 4 2.92 19.46 1.74
CA PHE A 4 4.13 18.73 2.13
C PHE A 4 5.25 19.71 2.53
N ASP A 5 5.09 20.34 3.69
CA ASP A 5 6.06 21.26 4.29
C ASP A 5 6.61 20.63 5.57
N GLY A 6 7.93 20.55 5.71
CA GLY A 6 8.58 19.99 6.89
C GLY A 6 8.13 20.60 8.21
N ASN A 7 7.70 21.87 8.20
CA ASN A 7 7.13 22.54 9.36
C ASN A 7 5.77 21.97 9.81
N ASN A 8 5.11 21.17 8.97
CA ASN A 8 3.85 20.52 9.29
C ASN A 8 4.03 19.15 9.97
N ILE A 9 5.25 18.64 10.06
CA ILE A 9 5.57 17.37 10.71
C ILE A 9 5.47 17.52 12.21
N LYS A 10 4.66 16.66 12.83
CA LYS A 10 4.43 16.62 14.28
C LYS A 10 4.93 15.31 14.86
N LEU A 11 6.21 15.26 15.21
CA LEU A 11 6.84 14.03 15.71
C LEU A 11 6.21 13.48 17.00
N ASP A 12 5.70 14.33 17.87
CA ASP A 12 4.98 13.94 19.08
C ASP A 12 3.67 13.19 18.73
N VAL A 13 2.98 13.64 17.69
CA VAL A 13 1.78 12.95 17.18
C VAL A 13 2.15 11.60 16.57
N LEU A 14 3.19 11.55 15.74
CA LEU A 14 3.66 10.32 15.11
C LEU A 14 4.08 9.28 16.16
N LYS A 15 4.78 9.71 17.21
CA LYS A 15 5.27 8.82 18.28
C LYS A 15 4.16 8.32 19.21
N LYS A 16 3.26 9.22 19.66
CA LYS A 16 2.37 8.95 20.80
C LYS A 16 0.92 8.69 20.44
N TRP A 17 0.44 9.26 19.34
CA TRP A 17 -0.99 9.17 18.94
C TRP A 17 -1.21 8.31 17.71
N ALA A 18 -0.37 8.47 16.70
CA ALA A 18 -0.45 7.68 15.49
C ALA A 18 0.27 6.34 15.61
N TYR A 19 1.12 6.16 16.62
CA TYR A 19 1.97 4.97 16.80
C TYR A 19 2.65 4.56 15.51
N ASN A 20 3.15 5.55 14.77
CA ASN A 20 3.86 5.30 13.53
C ASN A 20 5.05 4.37 13.79
N TYR A 21 5.07 3.22 13.13
CA TYR A 21 6.04 2.15 13.34
C TYR A 21 7.48 2.65 13.38
N ARG A 22 7.82 3.55 12.48
CA ARG A 22 9.16 4.12 12.36
C ARG A 22 9.55 5.01 13.53
N TRP A 23 8.60 5.82 14.04
CA TRP A 23 8.88 6.81 15.10
C TRP A 23 8.55 6.34 16.50
N ALA A 24 7.62 5.39 16.67
CA ALA A 24 7.18 4.93 17.98
C ALA A 24 8.21 4.03 18.67
N GLU A 25 8.94 3.24 17.89
CA GLU A 25 9.86 2.23 18.41
C GLU A 25 11.35 2.59 18.30
N VAL A 26 11.66 3.76 17.72
CA VAL A 26 13.06 4.16 17.52
C VAL A 26 13.63 4.80 18.81
N PRO A 27 14.88 4.47 19.20
CA PRO A 27 15.56 5.12 20.31
C PRO A 27 15.72 6.64 20.08
N GLU A 28 15.74 7.40 21.18
CA GLU A 28 15.95 8.84 21.10
C GLU A 28 17.28 9.19 20.40
N GLY A 29 17.26 10.22 19.57
CA GLY A 29 18.43 10.66 18.79
C GLY A 29 18.70 9.87 17.52
N THR A 30 17.91 8.83 17.22
CA THR A 30 18.04 8.04 15.99
C THR A 30 17.15 8.60 14.88
N ILE A 31 17.67 8.64 13.64
CA ILE A 31 16.90 8.93 12.43
C ILE A 31 16.43 7.62 11.82
N PRO A 32 15.12 7.30 11.85
CA PRO A 32 14.62 6.03 11.35
C PRO A 32 14.50 6.04 9.83
N LEU A 33 14.95 4.95 9.19
CA LEU A 33 14.81 4.72 7.75
C LEU A 33 14.16 3.35 7.44
N THR A 34 13.33 2.86 8.35
CA THR A 34 12.82 1.48 8.34
C THR A 34 11.54 1.29 7.55
N ALA A 35 10.74 2.33 7.37
CA ALA A 35 9.46 2.24 6.67
C ALA A 35 9.26 3.45 5.75
N ALA A 36 8.46 3.27 4.71
CA ALA A 36 8.23 4.29 3.68
C ALA A 36 7.03 5.20 3.96
N ASP A 37 6.45 5.15 5.16
CA ASP A 37 5.34 6.01 5.55
C ASP A 37 5.74 7.49 5.45
N PRO A 38 4.94 8.35 4.83
CA PRO A 38 5.19 9.78 4.84
C PRO A 38 4.94 10.35 6.25
N ASP A 39 5.81 11.25 6.71
CA ASP A 39 5.66 11.94 8.00
C ASP A 39 4.67 13.10 7.95
N TYR A 40 4.22 13.45 6.78
CA TYR A 40 3.29 14.55 6.55
C TYR A 40 1.85 14.20 6.93
N PRO A 41 1.08 15.16 7.44
CA PRO A 41 -0.34 14.94 7.64
C PRO A 41 -1.05 14.58 6.33
N VAL A 42 -2.04 13.71 6.44
CA VAL A 42 -2.91 13.35 5.32
C VAL A 42 -3.65 14.59 4.81
N ALA A 43 -3.86 14.68 3.49
CA ALA A 43 -4.53 15.79 2.83
C ALA A 43 -5.85 16.17 3.52
N PRO A 44 -6.17 17.46 3.64
CA PRO A 44 -7.39 17.92 4.32
C PRO A 44 -8.67 17.32 3.76
N GLU A 45 -8.74 17.11 2.46
CA GLU A 45 -9.87 16.54 1.73
C GLU A 45 -10.12 15.08 2.17
N ILE A 46 -9.06 14.28 2.29
CA ILE A 46 -9.14 12.88 2.76
C ILE A 46 -9.59 12.86 4.23
N ARG A 47 -9.04 13.75 5.06
CA ARG A 47 -9.43 13.85 6.47
C ARG A 47 -10.88 14.28 6.63
N LYS A 48 -11.37 15.16 5.74
CA LYS A 48 -12.78 15.54 5.73
C LYS A 48 -13.66 14.35 5.36
N ALA A 49 -13.37 13.65 4.28
CA ALA A 49 -14.13 12.49 3.84
C ALA A 49 -14.21 11.39 4.92
N LEU A 50 -13.10 11.13 5.63
CA LEU A 50 -13.08 10.18 6.75
C LEU A 50 -13.98 10.65 7.93
N ARG A 51 -13.95 11.94 8.28
CA ARG A 51 -14.85 12.46 9.32
C ARG A 51 -16.30 12.34 8.90
N ASP A 52 -16.65 12.77 7.68
CA ASP A 52 -18.00 12.68 7.17
C ASP A 52 -18.51 11.21 7.19
N TYR A 53 -17.64 10.25 6.87
CA TYR A 53 -17.98 8.83 6.93
C TYR A 53 -18.22 8.35 8.37
N VAL A 54 -17.34 8.70 9.29
CA VAL A 54 -17.46 8.35 10.72
C VAL A 54 -18.73 8.96 11.34
N ASP A 55 -19.04 10.21 11.00
CA ASP A 55 -20.19 10.95 11.52
C ASP A 55 -21.52 10.34 11.07
N ASN A 56 -21.56 9.58 9.97
CA ASN A 56 -22.74 8.81 9.58
C ASN A 56 -23.07 7.64 10.53
N GLY A 57 -22.09 7.16 11.29
CA GLY A 57 -22.27 6.18 12.36
C GLY A 57 -22.55 4.74 11.92
N TYR A 58 -22.46 4.41 10.63
CA TYR A 58 -22.71 3.06 10.12
C TYR A 58 -21.42 2.45 9.54
N PHE A 59 -21.03 1.31 10.10
CA PHE A 59 -19.87 0.53 9.66
C PHE A 59 -20.34 -0.87 9.30
N SER A 60 -20.34 -1.17 8.01
CA SER A 60 -20.91 -2.42 7.47
C SER A 60 -19.90 -3.16 6.61
N TYR A 61 -20.20 -4.42 6.28
CA TYR A 61 -19.46 -5.14 5.26
C TYR A 61 -19.56 -4.42 3.91
N THR A 62 -18.45 -4.37 3.21
CA THR A 62 -18.38 -3.81 1.85
C THR A 62 -19.04 -4.73 0.82
N PRO A 63 -19.47 -4.20 -0.34
CA PRO A 63 -19.85 -5.05 -1.48
C PRO A 63 -18.71 -6.00 -1.87
N LYS A 64 -19.05 -7.20 -2.37
CA LYS A 64 -18.07 -8.26 -2.68
C LYS A 64 -16.93 -7.83 -3.61
N MET A 65 -17.24 -6.97 -4.57
CA MET A 65 -16.25 -6.48 -5.56
C MET A 65 -15.65 -5.13 -5.17
N GLY A 66 -15.96 -4.61 -3.98
CA GLY A 66 -15.56 -3.26 -3.55
C GLY A 66 -16.61 -2.20 -3.88
N TYR A 67 -16.28 -0.94 -3.58
CA TYR A 67 -17.16 0.19 -3.87
C TYR A 67 -17.06 0.58 -5.35
N PRO A 68 -18.19 0.70 -6.08
CA PRO A 68 -18.19 1.13 -7.49
C PRO A 68 -17.45 2.45 -7.70
N GLU A 69 -17.65 3.42 -6.83
CA GLU A 69 -17.02 4.73 -6.89
C GLU A 69 -15.50 4.65 -6.76
N PHE A 70 -14.98 3.68 -6.02
CA PHE A 70 -13.54 3.44 -5.94
C PHE A 70 -12.99 2.89 -7.26
N MET A 71 -13.68 1.94 -7.88
CA MET A 71 -13.24 1.32 -9.14
C MET A 71 -13.30 2.31 -10.29
N GLU A 72 -14.36 3.14 -10.36
CA GLU A 72 -14.48 4.25 -11.30
C GLU A 72 -13.31 5.24 -11.13
N ALA A 73 -13.06 5.69 -9.89
CA ALA A 73 -11.97 6.62 -9.60
C ALA A 73 -10.59 6.03 -9.91
N ALA A 74 -10.38 4.74 -9.66
CA ALA A 74 -9.13 4.04 -9.97
C ALA A 74 -8.92 3.91 -11.49
N SER A 75 -9.94 3.48 -12.24
CA SER A 75 -9.91 3.40 -13.70
C SER A 75 -9.59 4.76 -14.33
N LYS A 76 -10.28 5.82 -13.88
CA LYS A 76 -10.02 7.20 -14.32
C LYS A 76 -8.58 7.64 -14.00
N ALA A 77 -8.10 7.39 -12.80
CA ALA A 77 -6.74 7.78 -12.40
C ALA A 77 -5.66 7.03 -13.20
N LEU A 78 -5.86 5.77 -13.54
CA LEU A 78 -4.97 4.99 -14.40
C LEU A 78 -4.91 5.60 -15.80
N TRP A 79 -6.06 5.98 -16.35
CA TRP A 79 -6.10 6.65 -17.64
C TRP A 79 -5.43 8.03 -17.63
N GLU A 80 -5.76 8.85 -16.66
CA GLU A 80 -5.25 10.23 -16.59
C GLU A 80 -3.74 10.31 -16.32
N ARG A 81 -3.21 9.40 -15.51
CA ARG A 81 -1.81 9.45 -15.05
C ARG A 81 -0.86 8.57 -15.85
N LYS A 82 -1.36 7.46 -16.39
CA LYS A 82 -0.53 6.43 -17.04
C LYS A 82 -0.95 6.13 -18.47
N HIS A 83 -2.07 6.68 -18.93
CA HIS A 83 -2.70 6.36 -20.22
C HIS A 83 -3.05 4.87 -20.37
N GLU A 84 -3.31 4.20 -19.25
CA GLU A 84 -3.75 2.81 -19.21
C GLU A 84 -5.28 2.75 -19.13
N LYS A 85 -5.90 2.21 -20.15
CA LYS A 85 -7.35 2.02 -20.19
C LYS A 85 -7.72 0.67 -19.58
N ILE A 86 -8.11 0.68 -18.32
CA ILE A 86 -8.53 -0.49 -17.55
C ILE A 86 -10.02 -0.38 -17.26
N SER A 87 -10.78 -1.42 -17.58
CA SER A 87 -12.19 -1.51 -17.24
C SER A 87 -12.39 -1.76 -15.74
N GLU A 88 -13.45 -1.20 -15.16
CA GLU A 88 -13.75 -1.29 -13.74
C GLU A 88 -13.90 -2.74 -13.24
N ASP A 89 -14.42 -3.63 -14.08
CA ASP A 89 -14.55 -5.08 -13.81
C ASP A 89 -13.20 -5.83 -13.78
N CYS A 90 -12.12 -5.18 -14.23
CA CYS A 90 -10.74 -5.68 -14.16
C CYS A 90 -9.98 -5.13 -12.93
N ILE A 91 -10.66 -4.42 -12.03
CA ILE A 91 -10.06 -3.84 -10.83
C ILE A 91 -10.56 -4.60 -9.60
N LEU A 92 -9.63 -5.18 -8.84
CA LEU A 92 -9.91 -5.82 -7.57
C LEU A 92 -9.26 -5.03 -6.43
N PRO A 93 -10.04 -4.35 -5.59
CA PRO A 93 -9.50 -3.68 -4.41
C PRO A 93 -8.92 -4.67 -3.40
N ILE A 94 -7.72 -4.40 -2.92
CA ILE A 94 -7.01 -5.18 -1.90
C ILE A 94 -6.45 -4.25 -0.83
N ASP A 95 -6.14 -4.80 0.33
CA ASP A 95 -5.68 -4.04 1.48
C ASP A 95 -4.25 -3.51 1.37
N SER A 96 -3.41 -4.17 0.55
CA SER A 96 -2.01 -3.78 0.37
C SER A 96 -1.37 -4.34 -0.90
N ALA A 97 -0.31 -3.70 -1.38
CA ALA A 97 0.51 -4.21 -2.47
C ALA A 97 1.16 -5.56 -2.12
N ALA A 98 1.55 -5.75 -0.84
CA ALA A 98 2.06 -7.02 -0.34
C ALA A 98 1.05 -8.15 -0.57
N ARG A 99 -0.21 -7.94 -0.18
CA ARG A 99 -1.28 -8.91 -0.41
C ARG A 99 -1.45 -9.22 -1.90
N GLY A 100 -1.34 -8.20 -2.76
CA GLY A 100 -1.38 -8.38 -4.21
C GLY A 100 -0.31 -9.32 -4.73
N MET A 101 0.92 -9.23 -4.23
CA MET A 101 2.01 -10.12 -4.62
C MET A 101 1.68 -11.59 -4.28
N TYR A 102 1.15 -11.86 -3.09
CA TYR A 102 0.73 -13.22 -2.72
C TYR A 102 -0.40 -13.73 -3.60
N ILE A 103 -1.44 -12.93 -3.85
CA ILE A 103 -2.56 -13.31 -4.72
C ILE A 103 -2.07 -13.65 -6.12
N ILE A 104 -1.17 -12.83 -6.69
CA ILE A 104 -0.60 -13.07 -8.02
C ILE A 104 0.22 -14.37 -8.02
N ALA A 105 1.12 -14.54 -7.04
CA ALA A 105 1.95 -15.74 -6.96
C ALA A 105 1.09 -17.01 -6.83
N GLU A 106 0.12 -17.02 -5.93
CA GLU A 106 -0.79 -18.17 -5.72
C GLU A 106 -1.69 -18.45 -6.94
N THR A 107 -2.00 -17.42 -7.75
CA THR A 107 -2.83 -17.58 -8.95
C THR A 107 -2.07 -18.19 -10.11
N PHE A 108 -0.80 -17.83 -10.29
CA PHE A 108 -0.04 -18.16 -11.49
C PHE A 108 0.99 -19.27 -11.30
N LEU A 109 1.50 -19.47 -10.06
CA LEU A 109 2.52 -20.48 -9.77
C LEU A 109 1.88 -21.80 -9.32
N LYS A 110 2.50 -22.90 -9.74
CA LYS A 110 2.32 -24.23 -9.18
C LYS A 110 3.53 -24.60 -8.34
N PRO A 111 3.41 -25.54 -7.41
CA PRO A 111 4.58 -26.01 -6.66
C PRO A 111 5.72 -26.45 -7.60
N GLY A 112 6.91 -25.86 -7.39
CA GLY A 112 8.09 -26.08 -8.20
C GLY A 112 8.28 -25.15 -9.42
N ASP A 113 7.31 -24.32 -9.75
CA ASP A 113 7.48 -23.31 -10.82
C ASP A 113 8.52 -22.25 -10.40
N GLU A 114 9.32 -21.81 -11.36
CA GLU A 114 10.31 -20.77 -11.13
C GLU A 114 9.74 -19.36 -11.33
N MET A 115 10.11 -18.44 -10.42
CA MET A 115 9.80 -17.02 -10.52
C MET A 115 11.07 -16.19 -10.46
N ILE A 116 11.31 -15.33 -11.46
CA ILE A 116 12.43 -14.40 -11.45
C ILE A 116 12.16 -13.29 -10.43
N VAL A 117 13.11 -13.10 -9.52
CA VAL A 117 13.08 -12.05 -8.49
C VAL A 117 14.36 -11.24 -8.58
N PHE A 118 14.25 -9.91 -8.71
CA PHE A 118 15.43 -9.04 -8.68
C PHE A 118 16.12 -9.11 -7.31
N ASP A 119 17.45 -8.96 -7.30
CA ASP A 119 18.27 -8.96 -6.09
C ASP A 119 19.33 -7.84 -6.17
N PRO A 120 19.29 -6.84 -5.26
CA PRO A 120 18.37 -6.69 -4.15
C PRO A 120 17.00 -6.10 -4.53
N VAL A 121 15.93 -6.54 -3.84
CA VAL A 121 14.57 -6.00 -3.92
C VAL A 121 13.87 -6.22 -2.58
N ASP A 122 12.69 -5.67 -2.39
CA ASP A 122 11.85 -5.94 -1.23
C ASP A 122 11.67 -7.47 -1.03
N TYR A 123 11.91 -7.94 0.19
CA TYR A 123 11.89 -9.37 0.53
C TYR A 123 10.55 -10.06 0.22
N LEU A 124 9.45 -9.31 0.20
CA LEU A 124 8.11 -9.83 -0.06
C LEU A 124 7.96 -10.47 -1.45
N PHE A 125 8.76 -10.06 -2.43
CA PHE A 125 8.76 -10.73 -3.74
C PHE A 125 9.22 -12.19 -3.63
N LYS A 126 10.29 -12.44 -2.88
CA LYS A 126 10.77 -13.80 -2.62
C LYS A 126 9.79 -14.58 -1.76
N GLU A 127 9.28 -13.98 -0.68
CA GLU A 127 8.36 -14.63 0.25
C GLU A 127 7.04 -15.01 -0.42
N SER A 128 6.49 -14.19 -1.30
CA SER A 128 5.26 -14.53 -2.05
C SER A 128 5.46 -15.73 -2.99
N CYS A 129 6.62 -15.82 -3.65
CA CYS A 129 6.99 -16.98 -4.46
C CYS A 129 7.04 -18.27 -3.63
N LEU A 130 7.76 -18.23 -2.52
CA LEU A 130 7.90 -19.38 -1.60
C LEU A 130 6.56 -19.81 -1.00
N ALA A 131 5.70 -18.85 -0.63
CA ALA A 131 4.39 -19.15 -0.09
C ALA A 131 3.47 -19.87 -1.09
N ALA A 132 3.62 -19.57 -2.38
CA ALA A 132 2.92 -20.28 -3.45
C ALA A 132 3.55 -21.65 -3.81
N GLY A 133 4.61 -22.05 -3.12
CA GLY A 133 5.36 -23.28 -3.42
C GLY A 133 6.30 -23.17 -4.61
N GLY A 134 6.55 -21.96 -5.10
CA GLY A 134 7.45 -21.68 -6.21
C GLY A 134 8.93 -21.63 -5.77
N VAL A 135 9.81 -21.56 -6.75
CA VAL A 135 11.28 -21.47 -6.60
C VAL A 135 11.74 -20.10 -7.07
N PRO A 136 12.21 -19.21 -6.17
CA PRO A 136 12.69 -17.89 -6.57
C PRO A 136 14.06 -18.00 -7.26
N VAL A 137 14.14 -17.52 -8.51
CA VAL A 137 15.38 -17.39 -9.28
C VAL A 137 15.86 -15.94 -9.16
N LEU A 138 16.93 -15.74 -8.39
CA LEU A 138 17.47 -14.41 -8.13
C LEU A 138 18.17 -13.84 -9.37
N PHE A 139 17.76 -12.67 -9.82
CA PHE A 139 18.36 -11.94 -10.92
C PHE A 139 19.06 -10.68 -10.39
N PRO A 140 20.40 -10.60 -10.50
CA PRO A 140 21.14 -9.47 -9.93
C PRO A 140 20.79 -8.17 -10.64
N ALA A 141 20.32 -7.18 -9.89
CA ALA A 141 20.13 -5.81 -10.38
C ALA A 141 21.50 -5.13 -10.46
N LYS A 142 21.78 -4.48 -11.59
CA LYS A 142 23.03 -3.71 -11.80
C LYS A 142 22.77 -2.25 -11.52
#